data_6511c1a3e2ba873b81628f03cd68e469
#
_entry.id   6511c1a3e2ba873b81628f03cd68e469
#
_cell.length_a   1.000
_cell.length_b   1.000
_cell.length_c   1.000
_cell.angle_alpha   90.00
_cell.angle_beta   90.00
_cell.angle_gamma   90.00
#
_symmetry.space_group_name_H-M   'P 1'
#
loop_
_entity.id
_entity.type
_entity.pdbx_description
1 polymer ?
#
loop_
_entity_poly.entity_id
_entity_poly.type
_entity_poly.pdbx_seq_one_letter_code
_entity_poly.pdbx_strand_id
1 'polypeptide(L)'
;MILVDTSAWIEWLIGSPTGETLAAHLPEQADWLVPTVVQLELAKWLRREDGEDKADQVIAFTQVCQVVPLDTEIALAAAEACRTHKLATADAIIFATARARNATLLTCDAHFEGLPGVTLVQKITT
;
A
#
# COMPACT_ATOMS: atom_id res chain seq x y z
N MET A 1 2.91 -3.78 12.97
CA MET A 1 2.71 -2.77 11.93
C MET A 1 2.25 -3.37 10.64
N ILE A 2 1.36 -2.69 9.95
CA ILE A 2 0.86 -3.14 8.65
C ILE A 2 1.11 -2.03 7.64
N LEU A 3 1.73 -2.40 6.52
CA LEU A 3 1.81 -1.55 5.35
C LEU A 3 0.61 -1.89 4.46
N VAL A 4 -0.29 -0.93 4.27
CA VAL A 4 -1.46 -1.10 3.42
C VAL A 4 -1.09 -0.65 2.01
N ASP A 5 -1.08 -1.60 1.07
CA ASP A 5 -0.77 -1.34 -0.32
C ASP A 5 -1.84 -0.45 -0.98
N THR A 6 -1.48 0.24 -2.04
CA THR A 6 -2.40 1.12 -2.77
C THR A 6 -3.70 0.43 -3.15
N SER A 7 -3.63 -0.81 -3.65
CA SER A 7 -4.83 -1.57 -4.03
C SER A 7 -5.78 -1.77 -2.84
N ALA A 8 -5.23 -2.06 -1.68
CA ALA A 8 -6.02 -2.25 -0.47
C ALA A 8 -6.60 -0.92 0.04
N TRP A 9 -5.82 0.16 -0.02
CA TRP A 9 -6.32 1.50 0.30
C TRP A 9 -7.55 1.85 -0.54
N ILE A 10 -7.47 1.61 -1.86
CA ILE A 10 -8.56 1.94 -2.78
C ILE A 10 -9.82 1.15 -2.43
N GLU A 11 -9.69 -0.17 -2.23
CA GLU A 11 -10.85 -0.99 -1.89
C GLU A 11 -11.49 -0.57 -0.56
N TRP A 12 -10.67 -0.22 0.42
CA TRP A 12 -11.16 0.28 1.70
C TRP A 12 -11.86 1.62 1.55
N LEU A 13 -11.29 2.55 0.77
CA LEU A 13 -11.85 3.89 0.58
C LEU A 13 -13.19 3.87 -0.16
N ILE A 14 -13.34 3.00 -1.16
CA ILE A 14 -14.61 2.92 -1.91
C ILE A 14 -15.66 2.08 -1.20
N GLY A 15 -15.32 1.43 -0.09
CA GLY A 15 -16.27 0.63 0.68
C GLY A 15 -16.78 -0.60 -0.06
N SER A 16 -15.92 -1.20 -0.92
CA SER A 16 -16.28 -2.40 -1.66
C SER A 16 -16.45 -3.61 -0.72
N PRO A 17 -17.06 -4.73 -1.19
CA PRO A 17 -17.06 -5.97 -0.40
C PRO A 17 -15.65 -6.42 -0.01
N THR A 18 -14.67 -6.25 -0.90
CA THR A 18 -13.27 -6.52 -0.59
C THR A 18 -12.76 -5.59 0.51
N GLY A 19 -13.13 -4.30 0.46
CA GLY A 19 -12.78 -3.32 1.48
C GLY A 19 -13.33 -3.68 2.85
N GLU A 20 -14.55 -4.21 2.90
CA GLU A 20 -15.14 -4.67 4.16
C GLU A 20 -14.37 -5.86 4.72
N THR A 21 -13.93 -6.79 3.88
CA THR A 21 -13.10 -7.91 4.29
C THR A 21 -11.75 -7.41 4.82
N LEU A 22 -11.15 -6.43 4.15
CA LEU A 22 -9.89 -5.83 4.58
C LEU A 22 -9.99 -5.21 5.97
N ALA A 23 -11.13 -4.61 6.30
CA ALA A 23 -11.32 -3.93 7.58
C ALA A 23 -11.01 -4.85 8.78
N ALA A 24 -11.24 -6.15 8.64
CA ALA A 24 -10.93 -7.12 9.70
C ALA A 24 -9.42 -7.31 9.94
N HIS A 25 -8.58 -6.91 8.99
CA HIS A 25 -7.13 -7.02 9.07
C HIS A 25 -6.46 -5.71 9.49
N LEU A 26 -7.23 -4.61 9.59
CA LEU A 26 -6.65 -3.29 9.79
C LEU A 26 -6.56 -2.93 11.26
N PRO A 27 -5.37 -2.52 11.74
CA PRO A 27 -5.20 -1.97 13.08
C PRO A 27 -5.66 -0.51 13.14
N GLU A 28 -5.41 0.15 14.26
CA GLU A 28 -5.58 1.60 14.37
C GLU A 28 -4.75 2.31 13.28
N GLN A 29 -5.28 3.38 12.71
CA GLN A 29 -4.62 4.09 11.62
C GLN A 29 -3.20 4.56 11.98
N ALA A 30 -2.97 4.90 13.24
CA ALA A 30 -1.64 5.33 13.68
C ALA A 30 -0.57 4.23 13.48
N ASP A 31 -1.00 2.97 13.37
CA ASP A 31 -0.10 1.83 13.16
C ASP A 31 0.00 1.42 11.70
N TRP A 32 -0.64 2.15 10.80
CA TRP A 32 -0.48 1.90 9.36
C TRP A 32 0.79 2.56 8.87
N LEU A 33 1.54 1.81 8.08
CA LEU A 33 2.76 2.30 7.45
C LEU A 33 2.42 2.73 6.03
N VAL A 34 2.79 3.95 5.66
CA VAL A 34 2.43 4.53 4.37
C VAL A 34 3.71 4.98 3.66
N PRO A 35 4.19 4.21 2.67
CA PRO A 35 5.28 4.69 1.83
C PRO A 35 4.86 5.92 1.02
N THR A 36 5.80 6.83 0.76
CA THR A 36 5.48 8.00 -0.05
C THR A 36 5.03 7.64 -1.46
N VAL A 37 5.48 6.49 -2.02
CA VAL A 37 4.99 6.03 -3.32
C VAL A 37 3.50 5.68 -3.26
N VAL A 38 3.00 5.20 -2.13
CA VAL A 38 1.57 4.96 -1.96
C VAL A 38 0.79 6.27 -1.95
N GLN A 39 1.33 7.30 -1.28
CA GLN A 39 0.72 8.64 -1.33
C GLN A 39 0.65 9.16 -2.77
N LEU A 40 1.71 8.96 -3.54
CA LEU A 40 1.75 9.36 -4.95
C LEU A 40 0.66 8.64 -5.75
N GLU A 41 0.57 7.33 -5.62
CA GLU A 41 -0.42 6.53 -6.36
C GLU A 41 -1.84 6.88 -5.96
N LEU A 42 -2.09 7.06 -4.66
CA LEU A 42 -3.41 7.48 -4.16
C LEU A 42 -3.79 8.86 -4.68
N ALA A 43 -2.86 9.82 -4.65
CA ALA A 43 -3.12 11.16 -5.14
C ALA A 43 -3.48 11.15 -6.63
N LYS A 44 -2.73 10.39 -7.44
CA LYS A 44 -3.02 10.25 -8.87
C LYS A 44 -4.41 9.68 -9.11
N TRP A 45 -4.71 8.56 -8.44
CA TRP A 45 -5.98 7.86 -8.63
C TRP A 45 -7.16 8.71 -8.17
N LEU A 46 -7.06 9.31 -6.99
CA LEU A 46 -8.14 10.12 -6.41
C LEU A 46 -8.41 11.39 -7.22
N ARG A 47 -7.36 12.07 -7.70
CA ARG A 47 -7.54 13.26 -8.54
C ARG A 47 -8.29 12.93 -9.82
N ARG A 48 -8.01 11.77 -10.40
CA ARG A 48 -8.70 11.32 -11.61
C ARG A 48 -10.13 10.90 -11.33
N GLU A 49 -10.39 10.17 -10.24
CA GLU A 49 -11.69 9.56 -9.98
C GLU A 49 -12.64 10.44 -9.17
N ASP A 50 -12.12 11.19 -8.20
CA ASP A 50 -12.94 11.90 -7.21
C ASP A 50 -12.62 13.39 -7.08
N GLY A 51 -11.63 13.89 -7.81
CA GLY A 51 -11.26 15.29 -7.78
C GLY A 51 -10.22 15.63 -6.72
N GLU A 52 -9.72 16.87 -6.82
CA GLU A 52 -8.58 17.34 -6.04
C GLU A 52 -8.87 17.46 -4.54
N ASP A 53 -10.08 17.93 -4.19
CA ASP A 53 -10.44 18.09 -2.77
C ASP A 53 -10.45 16.77 -2.04
N LYS A 54 -10.98 15.73 -2.66
CA LYS A 54 -11.00 14.39 -2.06
C LYS A 54 -9.59 13.83 -1.94
N ALA A 55 -8.77 14.04 -2.95
CA ALA A 55 -7.37 13.61 -2.91
C ALA A 55 -6.63 14.29 -1.76
N ASP A 56 -6.82 15.60 -1.58
CA ASP A 56 -6.17 16.35 -0.49
C ASP A 56 -6.61 15.83 0.88
N GLN A 57 -7.90 15.52 1.05
CA GLN A 57 -8.42 14.96 2.30
C GLN A 57 -7.80 13.61 2.63
N VAL A 58 -7.67 12.72 1.65
CA VAL A 58 -7.09 11.40 1.86
C VAL A 58 -5.60 11.50 2.16
N ILE A 59 -4.87 12.36 1.43
CA ILE A 59 -3.45 12.55 1.71
C ILE A 59 -3.24 13.11 3.13
N ALA A 60 -4.06 14.07 3.55
CA ALA A 60 -4.00 14.58 4.93
C ALA A 60 -4.24 13.44 5.95
N PHE A 61 -5.17 12.54 5.66
CA PHE A 61 -5.43 11.37 6.50
C PHE A 61 -4.20 10.45 6.57
N THR A 62 -3.49 10.23 5.45
CA THR A 62 -2.29 9.38 5.47
C THR A 62 -1.20 9.94 6.40
N GLN A 63 -1.20 11.23 6.65
CA GLN A 63 -0.21 11.86 7.52
C GLN A 63 -0.43 11.61 9.01
N VAL A 64 -1.61 11.11 9.40
CA VAL A 64 -1.84 10.59 10.76
C VAL A 64 -1.23 9.20 10.93
N CYS A 65 -0.92 8.55 9.82
CA CYS A 65 -0.25 7.25 9.82
C CYS A 65 1.27 7.45 9.90
N GLN A 66 2.03 6.36 9.81
CA GLN A 66 3.48 6.44 9.79
C GLN A 66 3.96 6.49 8.35
N VAL A 67 4.27 7.69 7.88
CA VAL A 67 4.76 7.90 6.51
C VAL A 67 6.24 7.57 6.42
N VAL A 68 6.61 6.78 5.42
CA VAL A 68 7.99 6.34 5.21
C VAL A 68 8.46 6.83 3.85
N PRO A 69 9.43 7.76 3.81
CA PRO A 69 9.97 8.23 2.54
C PRO A 69 10.86 7.18 1.87
N LEU A 70 10.91 7.24 0.55
CA LEU A 70 11.84 6.42 -0.22
C LEU A 70 13.25 6.97 -0.01
N ASP A 71 14.06 6.26 0.75
CA ASP A 71 15.46 6.61 0.95
C ASP A 71 16.38 5.69 0.14
N THR A 72 17.70 5.92 0.24
CA THR A 72 18.68 5.15 -0.52
C THR A 72 18.63 3.66 -0.17
N GLU A 73 18.53 3.34 1.12
CA GLU A 73 18.47 1.95 1.58
C GLU A 73 17.28 1.21 0.97
N ILE A 74 16.10 1.82 1.04
CA ILE A 74 14.88 1.23 0.47
C ILE A 74 14.99 1.15 -1.06
N ALA A 75 15.55 2.18 -1.71
CA ALA A 75 15.71 2.18 -3.16
C ALA A 75 16.58 1.02 -3.64
N LEU A 76 17.69 0.76 -2.96
CA LEU A 76 18.56 -0.36 -3.33
C LEU A 76 17.93 -1.72 -3.04
N ALA A 77 17.21 -1.84 -1.92
CA ALA A 77 16.46 -3.05 -1.61
C ALA A 77 15.35 -3.30 -2.63
N ALA A 78 14.69 -2.23 -3.10
CA ALA A 78 13.68 -2.34 -4.14
C ALA A 78 14.27 -2.80 -5.47
N ALA A 79 15.44 -2.30 -5.83
CA ALA A 79 16.14 -2.76 -7.04
C ALA A 79 16.40 -4.27 -6.98
N GLU A 80 16.83 -4.78 -5.83
CA GLU A 80 17.03 -6.21 -5.63
C GLU A 80 15.71 -6.99 -5.71
N ALA A 81 14.63 -6.45 -5.16
CA ALA A 81 13.31 -7.08 -5.24
C ALA A 81 12.79 -7.16 -6.67
N CYS A 82 13.06 -6.14 -7.49
CA CYS A 82 12.74 -6.18 -8.92
C CYS A 82 13.41 -7.38 -9.59
N ARG A 83 14.68 -7.63 -9.27
CA ARG A 83 15.46 -8.71 -9.85
C ARG A 83 14.99 -10.07 -9.31
N THR A 84 14.86 -10.19 -7.99
CA THR A 84 14.60 -11.47 -7.32
C THR A 84 13.15 -11.93 -7.50
N HIS A 85 12.19 -11.02 -7.38
CA HIS A 85 10.77 -11.33 -7.37
C HIS A 85 10.04 -10.88 -8.63
N LYS A 86 10.76 -10.31 -9.59
CA LYS A 86 10.18 -9.83 -10.86
C LYS A 86 9.07 -8.79 -10.66
N LEU A 87 9.20 -7.97 -9.62
CA LEU A 87 8.23 -6.92 -9.33
C LEU A 87 8.48 -5.69 -10.20
N ALA A 88 7.40 -5.00 -10.57
CA ALA A 88 7.49 -3.67 -11.17
C ALA A 88 8.03 -2.67 -10.14
N THR A 89 8.57 -1.55 -10.60
CA THR A 89 9.27 -0.60 -9.74
C THR A 89 8.47 -0.15 -8.52
N ALA A 90 7.23 0.29 -8.72
CA ALA A 90 6.41 0.77 -7.60
C ALA A 90 6.11 -0.35 -6.60
N ASP A 91 5.77 -1.54 -7.09
CA ASP A 91 5.52 -2.70 -6.24
C ASP A 91 6.77 -3.10 -5.44
N ALA A 92 7.93 -3.03 -6.09
CA ALA A 92 9.20 -3.34 -5.43
C ALA A 92 9.52 -2.36 -4.30
N ILE A 93 9.22 -1.08 -4.49
CA ILE A 93 9.40 -0.05 -3.45
C ILE A 93 8.49 -0.35 -2.26
N ILE A 94 7.24 -0.68 -2.51
CA ILE A 94 6.27 -1.01 -1.46
C ILE A 94 6.74 -2.25 -0.68
N PHE A 95 7.11 -3.30 -1.39
CA PHE A 95 7.58 -4.53 -0.79
C PHE A 95 8.86 -4.30 0.06
N ALA A 96 9.84 -3.59 -0.50
CA ALA A 96 11.09 -3.30 0.19
C ALA A 96 10.85 -2.45 1.45
N THR A 97 9.92 -1.51 1.39
CA THR A 97 9.57 -0.69 2.56
C THR A 97 9.00 -1.55 3.68
N ALA A 98 8.09 -2.47 3.34
CA ALA A 98 7.52 -3.38 4.33
C ALA A 98 8.60 -4.24 4.98
N ARG A 99 9.50 -4.79 4.18
CA ARG A 99 10.58 -5.64 4.70
C ARG A 99 11.54 -4.85 5.59
N ALA A 100 11.90 -3.63 5.19
CA ALA A 100 12.81 -2.77 5.95
C ALA A 100 12.26 -2.40 7.33
N ARG A 101 10.93 -2.34 7.46
CA ARG A 101 10.26 -1.96 8.69
C ARG A 101 9.66 -3.15 9.44
N ASN A 102 9.92 -4.37 9.01
CA ASN A 102 9.31 -5.59 9.60
C ASN A 102 7.79 -5.51 9.67
N ALA A 103 7.18 -4.89 8.67
CA ALA A 103 5.73 -4.74 8.57
C ALA A 103 5.14 -5.85 7.71
N THR A 104 3.92 -6.26 8.02
CA THR A 104 3.14 -7.10 7.13
C THR A 104 2.63 -6.25 5.98
N LEU A 105 2.77 -6.72 4.75
CA LEU A 105 2.22 -6.06 3.58
C LEU A 105 0.82 -6.61 3.32
N LEU A 106 -0.19 -5.76 3.50
CA LEU A 106 -1.59 -6.11 3.23
C LEU A 106 -1.95 -5.59 1.85
N THR A 107 -2.33 -6.49 0.95
CA THR A 107 -2.57 -6.15 -0.45
C THR A 107 -3.73 -6.92 -1.04
N CYS A 108 -4.32 -6.38 -2.11
CA CYS A 108 -5.26 -7.09 -2.98
C CYS A 108 -4.65 -7.44 -4.33
N ASP A 109 -3.37 -7.14 -4.53
CA ASP A 109 -2.67 -7.33 -5.80
C ASP A 109 -1.97 -8.68 -5.83
N ALA A 110 -2.39 -9.52 -6.78
CA ALA A 110 -1.83 -10.87 -6.95
C ALA A 110 -0.34 -10.88 -7.30
N HIS A 111 0.23 -9.75 -7.76
CA HIS A 111 1.67 -9.66 -8.04
C HIS A 111 2.52 -9.95 -6.81
N PHE A 112 1.97 -9.76 -5.61
CA PHE A 112 2.67 -10.02 -4.36
C PHE A 112 2.44 -11.43 -3.81
N GLU A 113 1.66 -12.25 -4.50
CA GLU A 113 1.29 -13.58 -4.00
C GLU A 113 2.53 -14.45 -3.74
N GLY A 114 2.54 -15.07 -2.56
CA GLY A 114 3.60 -16.00 -2.19
C GLY A 114 4.89 -15.35 -1.70
N LEU A 115 4.98 -14.02 -1.68
CA LEU A 115 6.16 -13.34 -1.17
C LEU A 115 6.17 -13.30 0.36
N PRO A 116 7.36 -13.27 0.98
CA PRO A 116 7.44 -13.28 2.45
C PRO A 116 6.83 -12.02 3.05
N GLY A 117 6.10 -12.18 4.16
CA GLY A 117 5.50 -11.07 4.89
C GLY A 117 4.27 -10.46 4.24
N VAL A 118 3.69 -11.13 3.24
CA VAL A 118 2.52 -10.63 2.51
C VAL A 118 1.25 -11.33 2.98
N THR A 119 0.21 -10.53 3.25
CA THR A 119 -1.16 -11.02 3.41
C THR A 119 -1.95 -10.55 2.20
N LEU A 120 -2.34 -11.47 1.35
CA LEU A 120 -3.12 -11.19 0.16
C LEU A 120 -4.60 -11.41 0.45
N VAL A 121 -5.40 -10.37 0.24
CA VAL A 121 -6.86 -10.47 0.29
C VAL A 121 -7.35 -10.39 -1.14
N GLN A 122 -7.88 -11.49 -1.66
CA GLN A 122 -8.33 -11.54 -3.05
C GLN A 122 -9.57 -10.67 -3.24
N LYS A 123 -9.61 -9.97 -4.36
CA LYS A 123 -10.76 -9.14 -4.70
C LYS A 123 -11.99 -10.01 -4.90
N ILE A 124 -13.10 -9.57 -4.28
CA ILE A 124 -14.38 -10.22 -4.47
C ILE A 124 -14.97 -9.72 -5.77
N THR A 125 -15.20 -10.63 -6.71
CA THR A 125 -15.83 -10.32 -7.98
C THR A 125 -17.29 -10.77 -7.94
N THR A 126 -18.19 -9.87 -8.31
CA THR A 126 -19.62 -10.16 -8.37
C THR A 126 -20.10 -10.13 -9.82
#